data_c39046667835b6bcc5e472709cebfc09
#
_entry.id   c39046667835b6bcc5e472709cebfc09
#
_cell.length_a   1.000
_cell.length_b   1.000
_cell.length_c   1.000
_cell.angle_alpha   90.00
_cell.angle_beta   90.00
_cell.angle_gamma   90.00
#
_symmetry.space_group_name_H-M   'P 1'
#
loop_
_entity.id
_entity.type
_entity.pdbx_description
1 polymer ?
#
loop_
_entity_poly.entity_id
_entity_poly.type
_entity_poly.pdbx_seq_one_letter_code
_entity_poly.pdbx_strand_id
1 'polypeptide(L)'
;MKRKGYLYEEIYNFDHIVKVFNEVCRNTKNKRKVNKFKEFKCLNISRIYNILAGRAYEVGPYIVFQIKEPKPRTIVSQQMTDKVVNHLVSRYILHPALQPSFIAENVASIEGKGTRAGLDYYYKFRRDCKIKYDKYYILKCDVQKYFASIDHDILKAKLKKKIKDKDALDIVFRIIDSSEKGLGIGNMTSQVLAVFYLNDLDHYIKEELKIKYYVRYQDDFLLFHESKEYLKECLEKIKEFLVKEKLVLNCKTRIFNSNGNIIFLGRDRFGRYAKYRRVRRKLKKSMHLYNIRKIKLGGIMNTIRNYESLLQKEINIKNWRKV
;
A
#
# COMPACT_ATOMS: atom_id res chain seq x y z
N MET A 1 -3.36 4.25 24.85
CA MET A 1 -4.24 3.19 24.30
C MET A 1 -3.88 1.85 24.94
N LYS A 2 -4.88 1.07 25.41
CA LYS A 2 -4.62 -0.26 26.01
C LYS A 2 -4.13 -1.25 24.94
N ARG A 3 -3.16 -2.10 25.27
CA ARG A 3 -2.68 -3.18 24.38
C ARG A 3 -3.78 -4.22 24.18
N LYS A 4 -3.90 -4.75 22.96
CA LYS A 4 -4.88 -5.78 22.60
C LYS A 4 -4.37 -7.18 22.97
N GLY A 5 -5.23 -8.01 23.55
CA GLY A 5 -5.04 -9.42 23.85
C GLY A 5 -6.11 -10.28 23.19
N TYR A 6 -5.99 -11.60 23.30
CA TYR A 6 -6.94 -12.58 22.77
C TYR A 6 -7.21 -12.45 21.26
N LEU A 7 -6.16 -12.19 20.47
CA LEU A 7 -6.26 -12.01 19.03
C LEU A 7 -5.94 -13.30 18.27
N TYR A 8 -5.11 -14.16 18.82
CA TYR A 8 -4.64 -15.36 18.15
C TYR A 8 -5.79 -16.35 17.88
N GLU A 9 -6.72 -16.50 18.81
CA GLU A 9 -7.85 -17.42 18.69
C GLU A 9 -8.74 -17.13 17.49
N GLU A 10 -8.84 -15.87 17.09
CA GLU A 10 -9.63 -15.44 15.95
C GLU A 10 -9.10 -15.97 14.61
N ILE A 11 -7.81 -16.28 14.48
CA ILE A 11 -7.23 -16.75 13.22
C ILE A 11 -7.41 -18.25 12.98
N TYR A 12 -7.67 -19.06 14.02
CA TYR A 12 -8.05 -20.46 13.85
C TYR A 12 -9.53 -20.74 14.10
N ASN A 13 -10.36 -19.69 14.17
CA ASN A 13 -11.80 -19.81 14.08
C ASN A 13 -12.18 -20.37 12.69
N PHE A 14 -12.96 -21.46 12.67
CA PHE A 14 -13.27 -22.19 11.45
C PHE A 14 -14.03 -21.33 10.41
N ASP A 15 -15.03 -20.58 10.86
CA ASP A 15 -15.81 -19.70 9.98
C ASP A 15 -14.97 -18.60 9.37
N HIS A 16 -14.02 -18.04 10.14
CA HIS A 16 -13.07 -17.06 9.64
C HIS A 16 -12.16 -17.66 8.57
N ILE A 17 -11.68 -18.88 8.76
CA ILE A 17 -10.85 -19.58 7.78
C ILE A 17 -11.65 -19.82 6.49
N VAL A 18 -12.90 -20.33 6.58
CA VAL A 18 -13.76 -20.58 5.43
C VAL A 18 -14.03 -19.29 4.65
N LYS A 19 -14.36 -18.21 5.35
CA LYS A 19 -14.62 -16.89 4.76
C LYS A 19 -13.40 -16.38 4.00
N VAL A 20 -12.23 -16.36 4.65
CA VAL A 20 -10.99 -15.86 4.06
C VAL A 20 -10.51 -16.77 2.93
N PHE A 21 -10.63 -18.08 3.05
CA PHE A 21 -10.33 -19.03 1.98
C PHE A 21 -11.11 -18.69 0.70
N ASN A 22 -12.44 -18.51 0.82
CA ASN A 22 -13.29 -18.18 -0.32
C ASN A 22 -12.93 -16.83 -0.95
N GLU A 23 -12.63 -15.81 -0.15
CA GLU A 23 -12.19 -14.47 -0.62
C GLU A 23 -10.86 -14.53 -1.35
N VAL A 24 -9.86 -15.22 -0.81
CA VAL A 24 -8.54 -15.40 -1.43
C VAL A 24 -8.66 -16.12 -2.77
N CYS A 25 -9.49 -17.15 -2.84
CA CYS A 25 -9.78 -17.87 -4.07
C CYS A 25 -10.46 -16.98 -5.11
N ARG A 26 -11.44 -16.16 -4.72
CA ARG A 26 -12.16 -15.23 -5.60
C ARG A 26 -11.20 -14.18 -6.18
N ASN A 27 -10.34 -13.60 -5.35
CA ASN A 27 -9.49 -12.47 -5.69
C ASN A 27 -8.17 -12.87 -6.36
N THR A 28 -7.79 -14.15 -6.34
CA THR A 28 -6.55 -14.62 -7.00
C THR A 28 -6.76 -14.77 -8.50
N LYS A 29 -5.91 -14.10 -9.31
CA LYS A 29 -6.00 -14.07 -10.78
C LYS A 29 -5.63 -15.40 -11.44
N ASN A 30 -4.67 -16.15 -10.91
CA ASN A 30 -4.24 -17.44 -11.47
C ASN A 30 -5.29 -18.52 -11.19
N LYS A 31 -6.22 -18.71 -12.13
CA LYS A 31 -7.33 -19.64 -11.99
C LYS A 31 -6.91 -21.10 -11.90
N ARG A 32 -5.82 -21.50 -12.61
CA ARG A 32 -5.28 -22.87 -12.50
C ARG A 32 -4.85 -23.19 -11.06
N LYS A 33 -4.11 -22.28 -10.44
CA LYS A 33 -3.67 -22.42 -9.03
C LYS A 33 -4.87 -22.46 -8.07
N VAL A 34 -5.87 -21.60 -8.32
CA VAL A 34 -7.11 -21.54 -7.52
C VAL A 34 -7.91 -22.82 -7.64
N ASN A 35 -8.12 -23.34 -8.85
CA ASN A 35 -8.91 -24.54 -9.06
C ASN A 35 -8.27 -25.74 -8.34
N LYS A 36 -6.96 -25.95 -8.49
CA LYS A 36 -6.22 -27.00 -7.77
C LYS A 36 -6.35 -26.85 -6.23
N PHE A 37 -6.36 -25.63 -5.71
CA PHE A 37 -6.53 -25.38 -4.27
C PHE A 37 -7.95 -25.63 -3.79
N LYS A 38 -8.98 -25.34 -4.62
CA LYS A 38 -10.39 -25.57 -4.33
C LYS A 38 -10.80 -27.05 -4.42
N GLU A 39 -10.16 -27.82 -5.29
CA GLU A 39 -10.40 -29.25 -5.44
C GLU A 39 -10.30 -29.98 -4.09
N PHE A 40 -9.33 -29.57 -3.26
CA PHE A 40 -9.12 -30.10 -1.91
C PHE A 40 -9.56 -29.12 -0.82
N LYS A 41 -10.70 -28.44 -1.02
CA LYS A 41 -11.15 -27.35 -0.12
C LYS A 41 -11.20 -27.76 1.35
N CYS A 42 -11.92 -28.85 1.67
CA CYS A 42 -12.08 -29.29 3.06
C CYS A 42 -10.74 -29.66 3.71
N LEU A 43 -9.92 -30.40 2.97
CA LEU A 43 -8.58 -30.81 3.44
C LEU A 43 -7.69 -29.58 3.68
N ASN A 44 -7.67 -28.61 2.77
CA ASN A 44 -6.87 -27.41 2.92
C ASN A 44 -7.35 -26.54 4.10
N ILE A 45 -8.66 -26.42 4.32
CA ILE A 45 -9.22 -25.69 5.47
C ILE A 45 -8.85 -26.39 6.77
N SER A 46 -9.03 -27.72 6.88
CA SER A 46 -8.66 -28.48 8.07
C SER A 46 -7.17 -28.39 8.35
N ARG A 47 -6.32 -28.47 7.30
CA ARG A 47 -4.87 -28.31 7.45
C ARG A 47 -4.50 -26.94 8.00
N ILE A 48 -5.11 -25.86 7.47
CA ILE A 48 -4.87 -24.49 7.97
C ILE A 48 -5.31 -24.38 9.42
N TYR A 49 -6.49 -24.89 9.76
CA TYR A 49 -6.99 -24.92 11.14
C TYR A 49 -6.00 -25.62 12.08
N ASN A 50 -5.61 -26.84 11.76
CA ASN A 50 -4.70 -27.64 12.62
C ASN A 50 -3.33 -26.99 12.82
N ILE A 51 -2.75 -26.41 11.75
CA ILE A 51 -1.46 -25.71 11.82
C ILE A 51 -1.56 -24.46 12.71
N LEU A 52 -2.66 -23.71 12.61
CA LEU A 52 -2.85 -22.51 13.42
C LEU A 52 -3.22 -22.87 14.88
N ALA A 53 -4.13 -23.81 15.10
CA ALA A 53 -4.50 -24.27 16.45
C ALA A 53 -3.30 -24.88 17.19
N GLY A 54 -2.46 -25.64 16.50
CA GLY A 54 -1.22 -26.21 17.03
C GLY A 54 -0.05 -25.22 17.13
N ARG A 55 -0.22 -23.93 16.74
CA ARG A 55 0.86 -22.91 16.70
C ARG A 55 2.09 -23.30 15.86
N ALA A 56 1.91 -24.22 14.91
CA ALA A 56 2.96 -24.81 14.09
C ALA A 56 3.08 -24.16 12.71
N TYR A 57 2.55 -22.93 12.53
CA TYR A 57 2.63 -22.24 11.25
C TYR A 57 4.07 -21.80 10.95
N GLU A 58 4.58 -22.23 9.81
CA GLU A 58 5.80 -21.75 9.21
C GLU A 58 5.51 -21.19 7.82
N VAL A 59 6.23 -20.13 7.45
CA VAL A 59 6.05 -19.49 6.15
C VAL A 59 6.64 -20.38 5.07
N GLY A 60 5.83 -20.79 4.12
CA GLY A 60 6.26 -21.60 3.00
C GLY A 60 7.16 -20.85 2.00
N PRO A 61 7.82 -21.56 1.10
CA PRO A 61 8.74 -20.98 0.13
C PRO A 61 8.02 -20.01 -0.80
N TYR A 62 8.68 -18.88 -1.07
CA TYR A 62 8.19 -17.85 -1.98
C TYR A 62 8.53 -18.16 -3.43
N ILE A 63 7.64 -17.81 -4.34
CA ILE A 63 7.91 -17.77 -5.77
C ILE A 63 8.28 -16.33 -6.12
N VAL A 64 9.54 -16.11 -6.50
CA VAL A 64 10.05 -14.79 -6.85
C VAL A 64 10.02 -14.60 -8.36
N PHE A 65 9.43 -13.51 -8.84
CA PHE A 65 9.44 -13.14 -10.25
C PHE A 65 9.55 -11.62 -10.45
N GLN A 66 10.09 -11.22 -11.59
CA GLN A 66 10.26 -9.82 -11.92
C GLN A 66 9.15 -9.33 -12.86
N ILE A 67 8.57 -8.20 -12.51
CA ILE A 67 7.70 -7.43 -13.41
C ILE A 67 8.53 -6.30 -14.00
N LYS A 68 8.60 -6.22 -15.34
CA LYS A 68 9.36 -5.18 -16.04
C LYS A 68 8.58 -3.88 -16.20
N GLU A 69 7.24 -3.95 -16.31
CA GLU A 69 6.36 -2.80 -16.53
C GLU A 69 5.26 -2.67 -15.46
N PRO A 70 4.84 -1.46 -15.10
CA PRO A 70 5.27 -0.13 -15.58
C PRO A 70 6.61 0.35 -15.00
N LYS A 71 7.13 -0.32 -14.00
CA LYS A 71 8.48 -0.15 -13.41
C LYS A 71 9.01 -1.53 -13.04
N PRO A 72 10.32 -1.78 -13.17
CA PRO A 72 10.92 -3.02 -12.70
C PRO A 72 10.63 -3.21 -11.21
N ARG A 73 10.10 -4.37 -10.85
CA ARG A 73 9.83 -4.75 -9.45
C ARG A 73 10.02 -6.26 -9.30
N THR A 74 10.67 -6.65 -8.24
CA THR A 74 10.66 -8.04 -7.77
C THR A 74 9.40 -8.26 -6.97
N ILE A 75 8.57 -9.19 -7.41
CA ILE A 75 7.34 -9.60 -6.72
C ILE A 75 7.57 -10.93 -6.06
N VAL A 76 7.21 -11.00 -4.81
CA VAL A 76 7.26 -12.20 -4.00
C VAL A 76 5.84 -12.76 -3.91
N SER A 77 5.62 -13.94 -4.53
CA SER A 77 4.30 -14.59 -4.53
C SER A 77 4.28 -15.73 -3.54
N GLN A 78 3.32 -15.71 -2.66
CA GLN A 78 3.06 -16.73 -1.67
C GLN A 78 2.34 -17.95 -2.26
N GLN A 79 2.43 -19.07 -1.57
CA GLN A 79 1.54 -20.21 -1.76
C GLN A 79 0.10 -19.85 -1.35
N MET A 80 -0.88 -20.65 -1.76
CA MET A 80 -2.29 -20.33 -1.46
C MET A 80 -2.61 -20.43 0.04
N THR A 81 -2.01 -21.40 0.73
CA THR A 81 -2.10 -21.54 2.19
C THR A 81 -1.58 -20.29 2.90
N ASP A 82 -0.36 -19.83 2.55
CA ASP A 82 0.23 -18.63 3.15
C ASP A 82 -0.60 -17.38 2.86
N LYS A 83 -1.20 -17.29 1.67
CA LYS A 83 -2.12 -16.18 1.39
C LYS A 83 -3.32 -16.17 2.33
N VAL A 84 -3.93 -17.34 2.60
CA VAL A 84 -5.04 -17.44 3.53
C VAL A 84 -4.59 -17.03 4.93
N VAL A 85 -3.48 -17.57 5.42
CA VAL A 85 -2.92 -17.21 6.74
C VAL A 85 -2.59 -15.72 6.83
N ASN A 86 -1.93 -15.14 5.82
CA ASN A 86 -1.62 -13.70 5.80
C ASN A 86 -2.89 -12.82 5.83
N HIS A 87 -3.96 -13.24 5.16
CA HIS A 87 -5.24 -12.53 5.22
C HIS A 87 -5.91 -12.67 6.59
N LEU A 88 -5.84 -13.85 7.23
CA LEU A 88 -6.33 -14.07 8.59
C LEU A 88 -5.57 -13.17 9.59
N VAL A 89 -4.25 -13.23 9.58
CA VAL A 89 -3.38 -12.42 10.44
C VAL A 89 -3.63 -10.92 10.21
N SER A 90 -3.72 -10.48 8.95
CA SER A 90 -4.00 -9.09 8.64
C SER A 90 -5.35 -8.64 9.20
N ARG A 91 -6.41 -9.43 8.99
CA ARG A 91 -7.79 -9.06 9.35
C ARG A 91 -8.08 -9.17 10.83
N TYR A 92 -7.63 -10.24 11.47
CA TYR A 92 -8.05 -10.57 12.84
C TYR A 92 -6.99 -10.27 13.91
N ILE A 93 -5.74 -10.02 13.51
CA ILE A 93 -4.68 -9.58 14.44
C ILE A 93 -4.29 -8.12 14.18
N LEU A 94 -3.78 -7.82 12.97
CA LEU A 94 -3.15 -6.52 12.72
C LEU A 94 -4.17 -5.38 12.66
N HIS A 95 -5.26 -5.50 11.92
CA HIS A 95 -6.26 -4.44 11.84
C HIS A 95 -6.89 -4.11 13.20
N PRO A 96 -7.39 -5.06 13.99
CA PRO A 96 -7.96 -4.77 15.31
C PRO A 96 -6.96 -4.14 16.28
N ALA A 97 -5.68 -4.53 16.20
CA ALA A 97 -4.65 -4.02 17.10
C ALA A 97 -4.11 -2.64 16.69
N LEU A 98 -3.97 -2.35 15.41
CA LEU A 98 -3.23 -1.21 14.90
C LEU A 98 -4.12 -0.08 14.39
N GLN A 99 -5.21 -0.40 13.69
CA GLN A 99 -6.08 0.58 13.04
C GLN A 99 -6.65 1.64 13.99
N PRO A 100 -7.02 1.35 15.26
CA PRO A 100 -7.48 2.36 16.19
C PRO A 100 -6.43 3.45 16.52
N SER A 101 -5.16 3.22 16.20
CA SER A 101 -4.10 4.22 16.39
C SER A 101 -3.84 5.08 15.15
N PHE A 102 -4.46 4.77 14.01
CA PHE A 102 -4.24 5.51 12.77
C PHE A 102 -5.02 6.80 12.74
N ILE A 103 -4.40 7.86 12.27
CA ILE A 103 -5.08 9.12 12.03
C ILE A 103 -6.09 9.00 10.86
N ALA A 104 -7.05 9.91 10.81
CA ALA A 104 -8.10 9.88 9.77
C ALA A 104 -7.54 10.05 8.35
N GLU A 105 -6.49 10.83 8.20
CA GLU A 105 -5.84 11.18 6.93
C GLU A 105 -4.84 10.12 6.43
N ASN A 106 -4.57 9.08 7.21
CA ASN A 106 -3.94 7.87 6.70
C ASN A 106 -5.00 7.05 5.97
N VAL A 107 -4.81 6.84 4.67
CA VAL A 107 -5.85 6.27 3.80
C VAL A 107 -5.43 4.96 3.12
N ALA A 108 -4.22 4.48 3.38
CA ALA A 108 -3.74 3.23 2.78
C ALA A 108 -4.08 2.01 3.66
N SER A 109 -4.40 0.88 3.01
CA SER A 109 -4.65 -0.42 3.67
C SER A 109 -5.67 -0.38 4.81
N ILE A 110 -6.66 0.49 4.72
CA ILE A 110 -7.79 0.63 5.64
C ILE A 110 -9.07 0.34 4.86
N GLU A 111 -9.92 -0.52 5.41
CA GLU A 111 -11.21 -0.84 4.79
C GLU A 111 -12.07 0.42 4.64
N GLY A 112 -12.75 0.57 3.51
CA GLY A 112 -13.54 1.75 3.19
C GLY A 112 -12.75 2.98 2.73
N LYS A 113 -11.41 2.97 2.84
CA LYS A 113 -10.54 4.06 2.36
C LYS A 113 -9.81 3.68 1.06
N GLY A 114 -8.60 4.11 0.86
CA GLY A 114 -7.77 3.79 -0.30
C GLY A 114 -7.52 4.99 -1.21
N THR A 115 -7.21 4.74 -2.47
CA THR A 115 -6.82 5.77 -3.43
C THR A 115 -7.88 6.87 -3.60
N ARG A 116 -9.17 6.51 -3.54
CA ARG A 116 -10.28 7.48 -3.65
C ARG A 116 -10.26 8.44 -2.47
N ALA A 117 -10.28 7.93 -1.26
CA ALA A 117 -10.23 8.76 -0.05
C ALA A 117 -8.98 9.66 -0.01
N GLY A 118 -7.82 9.16 -0.44
CA GLY A 118 -6.60 9.97 -0.55
C GLY A 118 -6.74 11.13 -1.53
N LEU A 119 -7.37 10.90 -2.68
CA LEU A 119 -7.67 11.96 -3.64
C LEU A 119 -8.71 12.95 -3.14
N ASP A 120 -9.73 12.47 -2.43
CA ASP A 120 -10.76 13.33 -1.82
C ASP A 120 -10.12 14.29 -0.80
N TYR A 121 -9.23 13.79 0.09
CA TYR A 121 -8.42 14.65 0.98
C TYR A 121 -7.54 15.62 0.20
N TYR A 122 -6.83 15.16 -0.84
CA TYR A 122 -5.97 16.01 -1.66
C TYR A 122 -6.71 17.19 -2.28
N TYR A 123 -7.88 16.95 -2.89
CA TYR A 123 -8.67 18.03 -3.51
C TYR A 123 -9.36 18.90 -2.48
N LYS A 124 -9.86 18.32 -1.39
CA LYS A 124 -10.42 19.07 -0.27
C LYS A 124 -9.39 20.04 0.29
N PHE A 125 -8.19 19.57 0.65
CA PHE A 125 -7.17 20.42 1.25
C PHE A 125 -6.66 21.50 0.30
N ARG A 126 -6.59 21.22 -0.99
CA ARG A 126 -6.29 22.27 -1.99
C ARG A 126 -7.35 23.35 -2.04
N ARG A 127 -8.63 22.99 -1.98
CA ARG A 127 -9.74 23.93 -1.97
C ARG A 127 -9.73 24.75 -0.68
N ASP A 128 -9.62 24.08 0.47
CA ASP A 128 -9.65 24.71 1.77
C ASP A 128 -8.47 25.70 1.94
N CYS A 129 -7.26 25.32 1.51
CA CYS A 129 -6.09 26.20 1.51
C CYS A 129 -6.25 27.39 0.55
N LYS A 130 -6.90 27.19 -0.61
CA LYS A 130 -7.14 28.29 -1.57
C LYS A 130 -8.16 29.32 -1.02
N ILE A 131 -9.11 28.87 -0.22
CA ILE A 131 -10.10 29.76 0.42
C ILE A 131 -9.45 30.51 1.60
N LYS A 132 -8.61 29.80 2.37
CA LYS A 132 -8.08 30.33 3.64
C LYS A 132 -6.85 31.22 3.45
N TYR A 133 -6.03 30.95 2.45
CA TYR A 133 -4.72 31.58 2.25
C TYR A 133 -4.60 32.21 0.87
N ASP A 134 -4.05 33.40 0.77
CA ASP A 134 -3.73 34.05 -0.50
C ASP A 134 -2.72 33.22 -1.31
N LYS A 135 -1.71 32.72 -0.59
CA LYS A 135 -0.69 31.81 -1.13
C LYS A 135 -0.52 30.62 -0.21
N TYR A 136 -0.31 29.44 -0.78
CA TYR A 136 0.04 28.24 -0.01
C TYR A 136 1.02 27.37 -0.78
N TYR A 137 1.71 26.54 -0.05
CA TYR A 137 2.71 25.61 -0.57
C TYR A 137 2.37 24.19 -0.16
N ILE A 138 2.91 23.25 -0.90
CA ILE A 138 2.69 21.81 -0.70
C ILE A 138 4.05 21.12 -0.66
N LEU A 139 4.41 20.56 0.47
CA LEU A 139 5.55 19.67 0.59
C LEU A 139 5.09 18.27 0.22
N LYS A 140 5.69 17.69 -0.82
CA LYS A 140 5.50 16.30 -1.22
C LYS A 140 6.70 15.48 -0.82
N CYS A 141 6.46 14.46 -0.01
CA CYS A 141 7.46 13.50 0.45
C CYS A 141 7.17 12.10 -0.09
N ASP A 142 8.24 11.34 -0.30
CA ASP A 142 8.22 9.94 -0.73
C ASP A 142 9.44 9.25 -0.09
N VAL A 143 9.27 8.08 0.53
CA VAL A 143 10.36 7.37 1.19
C VAL A 143 11.07 6.46 0.18
N GLN A 144 12.40 6.47 0.22
CA GLN A 144 13.22 5.69 -0.71
C GLN A 144 13.11 4.19 -0.40
N LYS A 145 12.75 3.37 -1.41
CA LYS A 145 12.66 1.90 -1.30
C LYS A 145 11.92 1.41 -0.05
N TYR A 146 10.83 2.08 0.31
CA TYR A 146 10.16 1.99 1.61
C TYR A 146 10.04 0.57 2.16
N PHE A 147 9.36 -0.34 1.46
CA PHE A 147 9.15 -1.72 1.93
C PHE A 147 10.46 -2.47 2.22
N ALA A 148 11.49 -2.27 1.39
CA ALA A 148 12.80 -2.89 1.56
C ALA A 148 13.65 -2.24 2.65
N SER A 149 13.28 -1.03 3.12
CA SER A 149 14.02 -0.28 4.13
C SER A 149 13.43 -0.38 5.52
N ILE A 150 12.28 -1.03 5.69
CA ILE A 150 11.67 -1.22 7.01
C ILE A 150 12.58 -2.13 7.86
N ASP A 151 12.96 -1.62 9.02
CA ASP A 151 13.78 -2.35 9.99
C ASP A 151 12.89 -3.26 10.85
N HIS A 152 13.24 -4.55 10.94
CA HIS A 152 12.43 -5.55 11.64
C HIS A 152 12.42 -5.32 13.16
N ASP A 153 13.55 -4.90 13.75
CA ASP A 153 13.63 -4.72 15.21
C ASP A 153 12.79 -3.54 15.66
N ILE A 154 12.87 -2.41 14.92
CA ILE A 154 12.02 -1.24 15.17
C ILE A 154 10.55 -1.62 15.01
N LEU A 155 10.19 -2.32 13.94
CA LEU A 155 8.81 -2.76 13.70
C LEU A 155 8.29 -3.67 14.82
N LYS A 156 9.07 -4.67 15.22
CA LYS A 156 8.73 -5.59 16.31
C LYS A 156 8.58 -4.86 17.64
N ALA A 157 9.48 -3.91 17.94
CA ALA A 157 9.38 -3.08 19.15
C ALA A 157 8.08 -2.26 19.17
N LYS A 158 7.69 -1.66 18.05
CA LYS A 158 6.42 -0.93 17.91
C LYS A 158 5.20 -1.86 18.10
N LEU A 159 5.23 -3.07 17.52
CA LEU A 159 4.14 -4.06 17.65
C LEU A 159 3.96 -4.52 19.10
N LYS A 160 5.04 -4.75 19.84
CA LYS A 160 4.99 -5.11 21.27
C LYS A 160 4.29 -4.03 22.13
N LYS A 161 4.31 -2.76 21.71
CA LYS A 161 3.58 -1.67 22.38
C LYS A 161 2.06 -1.72 22.13
N LYS A 162 1.61 -2.38 21.07
CA LYS A 162 0.18 -2.43 20.68
C LYS A 162 -0.48 -3.77 20.97
N ILE A 163 0.25 -4.86 20.84
CA ILE A 163 -0.23 -6.24 21.00
C ILE A 163 0.33 -6.81 22.32
N LYS A 164 -0.56 -7.39 23.15
CA LYS A 164 -0.19 -8.09 24.39
C LYS A 164 -0.12 -9.60 24.18
N ASP A 165 -0.88 -10.11 23.23
CA ASP A 165 -1.02 -11.52 22.90
C ASP A 165 0.32 -12.06 22.32
N LYS A 166 0.94 -12.99 23.05
CA LYS A 166 2.25 -13.55 22.70
C LYS A 166 2.19 -14.40 21.44
N ASP A 167 1.17 -15.23 21.30
CA ASP A 167 0.99 -16.12 20.15
C ASP A 167 0.70 -15.31 18.88
N ALA A 168 -0.08 -14.23 19.02
CA ALA A 168 -0.31 -13.28 17.93
C ALA A 168 0.97 -12.54 17.51
N LEU A 169 1.83 -12.16 18.44
CA LEU A 169 3.14 -11.58 18.13
C LEU A 169 4.06 -12.59 17.45
N ASP A 170 4.09 -13.84 17.92
CA ASP A 170 4.96 -14.87 17.38
C ASP A 170 4.67 -15.13 15.89
N ILE A 171 3.41 -15.36 15.53
CA ILE A 171 3.05 -15.58 14.12
C ILE A 171 3.35 -14.35 13.25
N VAL A 172 3.13 -13.12 13.77
CA VAL A 172 3.46 -11.89 13.04
C VAL A 172 4.97 -11.76 12.86
N PHE A 173 5.77 -12.10 13.86
CA PHE A 173 7.23 -12.04 13.77
C PHE A 173 7.78 -13.07 12.79
N ARG A 174 7.28 -14.31 12.78
CA ARG A 174 7.62 -15.33 11.78
C ARG A 174 7.35 -14.82 10.36
N ILE A 175 6.22 -14.13 10.14
CA ILE A 175 5.89 -13.53 8.85
C ILE A 175 6.86 -12.39 8.49
N ILE A 176 7.25 -11.53 9.44
CA ILE A 176 8.21 -10.46 9.22
C ILE A 176 9.58 -11.05 8.87
N ASP A 177 10.05 -12.02 9.64
CA ASP A 177 11.38 -12.65 9.50
C ASP A 177 11.49 -13.56 8.28
N SER A 178 10.39 -13.91 7.63
CA SER A 178 10.41 -14.66 6.37
C SER A 178 11.05 -13.89 5.20
N SER A 179 11.28 -12.58 5.36
CA SER A 179 12.08 -11.75 4.46
C SER A 179 13.42 -11.45 5.13
N GLU A 180 14.52 -11.62 4.44
CA GLU A 180 15.86 -11.30 4.98
C GLU A 180 15.99 -9.80 5.34
N LYS A 181 15.34 -8.94 4.58
CA LYS A 181 15.37 -7.49 4.76
C LYS A 181 14.05 -6.86 4.35
N GLY A 182 13.56 -5.95 5.18
CA GLY A 182 12.32 -5.23 4.91
C GLY A 182 11.10 -6.14 4.88
N LEU A 183 10.06 -5.71 4.18
CA LEU A 183 8.81 -6.43 4.03
C LEU A 183 8.60 -6.87 2.58
N GLY A 184 8.21 -8.12 2.38
CA GLY A 184 7.93 -8.69 1.05
C GLY A 184 6.79 -7.97 0.34
N ILE A 185 7.03 -7.49 -0.88
CA ILE A 185 5.99 -6.84 -1.69
C ILE A 185 5.04 -7.90 -2.23
N GLY A 186 3.78 -7.81 -1.87
CA GLY A 186 2.70 -8.69 -2.33
C GLY A 186 1.95 -9.39 -1.20
N ASN A 187 2.44 -9.32 0.02
CA ASN A 187 1.77 -9.86 1.20
C ASN A 187 0.78 -8.83 1.78
N MET A 188 -0.39 -9.31 2.22
CA MET A 188 -1.40 -8.43 2.82
C MET A 188 -0.91 -7.87 4.17
N THR A 189 -0.25 -8.69 4.97
CA THR A 189 0.37 -8.28 6.24
C THR A 189 1.40 -7.19 6.05
N SER A 190 2.26 -7.29 5.03
CA SER A 190 3.28 -6.29 4.72
C SER A 190 2.69 -4.90 4.46
N GLN A 191 1.51 -4.83 3.83
CA GLN A 191 0.86 -3.53 3.57
C GLN A 191 0.39 -2.86 4.86
N VAL A 192 -0.22 -3.61 5.78
CA VAL A 192 -0.68 -3.07 7.07
C VAL A 192 0.49 -2.70 7.96
N LEU A 193 1.51 -3.55 8.02
CA LEU A 193 2.74 -3.31 8.79
C LEU A 193 3.51 -2.09 8.29
N ALA A 194 3.58 -1.90 6.96
CA ALA A 194 4.19 -0.70 6.39
C ALA A 194 3.39 0.56 6.74
N VAL A 195 2.06 0.53 6.71
CA VAL A 195 1.25 1.66 7.17
C VAL A 195 1.53 1.97 8.63
N PHE A 196 1.60 0.94 9.48
CA PHE A 196 1.84 1.10 10.91
C PHE A 196 3.24 1.60 11.23
N TYR A 197 4.26 1.24 10.47
CA TYR A 197 5.65 1.67 10.70
C TYR A 197 5.80 3.19 10.77
N LEU A 198 5.08 3.93 9.91
CA LEU A 198 5.06 5.40 9.87
C LEU A 198 3.94 6.03 10.72
N ASN A 199 3.23 5.25 11.55
CA ASN A 199 2.14 5.80 12.36
C ASN A 199 2.62 6.87 13.34
N ASP A 200 3.78 6.67 13.95
CA ASP A 200 4.35 7.66 14.88
C ASP A 200 4.75 8.95 14.16
N LEU A 201 5.18 8.86 12.89
CA LEU A 201 5.41 10.03 12.04
C LEU A 201 4.12 10.80 11.75
N ASP A 202 3.00 10.10 11.52
CA ASP A 202 1.70 10.76 11.32
C ASP A 202 1.31 11.60 12.53
N HIS A 203 1.44 11.03 13.74
CA HIS A 203 1.19 11.74 15.00
C HIS A 203 2.16 12.90 15.18
N TYR A 204 3.45 12.70 14.94
CA TYR A 204 4.46 13.76 15.02
C TYR A 204 4.11 14.94 14.10
N ILE A 205 3.72 14.68 12.86
CA ILE A 205 3.32 15.74 11.91
C ILE A 205 2.06 16.48 12.37
N LYS A 206 1.08 15.77 12.93
CA LYS A 206 -0.19 16.38 13.37
C LYS A 206 -0.08 17.08 14.72
N GLU A 207 0.60 16.49 15.67
CA GLU A 207 0.61 16.89 17.07
C GLU A 207 1.79 17.82 17.41
N GLU A 208 2.99 17.54 16.90
CA GLU A 208 4.20 18.35 17.17
C GLU A 208 4.41 19.41 16.10
N LEU A 209 4.39 19.04 14.81
CA LEU A 209 4.53 20.01 13.74
C LEU A 209 3.23 20.76 13.42
N LYS A 210 2.13 20.49 14.12
CA LYS A 210 0.84 21.20 14.01
C LYS A 210 0.33 21.39 12.56
N ILE A 211 0.68 20.48 11.66
CA ILE A 211 0.23 20.54 10.26
C ILE A 211 -1.23 20.12 10.17
N LYS A 212 -2.11 21.10 9.93
CA LYS A 212 -3.56 20.87 9.82
C LYS A 212 -3.92 20.02 8.60
N TYR A 213 -3.36 20.35 7.45
CA TYR A 213 -3.68 19.73 6.16
C TYR A 213 -2.57 18.75 5.76
N TYR A 214 -2.76 17.49 6.12
CA TYR A 214 -1.83 16.39 5.92
C TYR A 214 -2.58 15.18 5.37
N VAL A 215 -2.02 14.45 4.41
CA VAL A 215 -2.56 13.18 3.92
C VAL A 215 -1.43 12.23 3.53
N ARG A 216 -1.56 10.97 3.92
CA ARG A 216 -0.59 9.92 3.59
C ARG A 216 -1.25 8.69 2.95
N TYR A 217 -0.57 8.17 1.92
CA TYR A 217 -0.85 6.88 1.32
C TYR A 217 0.44 6.06 1.27
N GLN A 218 0.62 5.13 2.20
CA GLN A 218 1.86 4.38 2.41
C GLN A 218 3.05 5.33 2.65
N ASP A 219 4.00 5.36 1.72
CA ASP A 219 5.23 6.15 1.69
C ASP A 219 5.09 7.53 1.01
N ASP A 220 3.98 7.78 0.31
CA ASP A 220 3.71 9.05 -0.41
C ASP A 220 2.80 9.95 0.45
N PHE A 221 3.29 11.10 0.90
CA PHE A 221 2.52 11.99 1.74
C PHE A 221 2.70 13.47 1.39
N LEU A 222 1.68 14.25 1.73
CA LEU A 222 1.58 15.67 1.41
C LEU A 222 1.27 16.49 2.66
N LEU A 223 2.02 17.59 2.84
CA LEU A 223 1.77 18.62 3.84
C LEU A 223 1.43 19.93 3.13
N PHE A 224 0.41 20.65 3.60
CA PHE A 224 -0.01 21.93 3.03
C PHE A 224 0.11 23.03 4.09
N HIS A 225 0.72 24.15 3.74
CA HIS A 225 0.90 25.28 4.64
C HIS A 225 1.04 26.59 3.85
N GLU A 226 0.70 27.74 4.47
CA GLU A 226 0.84 29.08 3.88
C GLU A 226 2.31 29.51 3.80
N SER A 227 3.14 29.18 4.79
CA SER A 227 4.57 29.49 4.80
C SER A 227 5.40 28.39 4.14
N LYS A 228 6.23 28.78 3.19
CA LYS A 228 7.22 27.91 2.54
C LYS A 228 8.39 27.63 3.48
N GLU A 229 8.76 28.61 4.26
CA GLU A 229 9.85 28.55 5.23
C GLU A 229 9.52 27.52 6.31
N TYR A 230 8.29 27.57 6.84
CA TYR A 230 7.83 26.58 7.81
C TYR A 230 7.82 25.15 7.24
N LEU A 231 7.44 24.97 5.99
CA LEU A 231 7.53 23.65 5.34
C LEU A 231 8.98 23.17 5.15
N LYS A 232 9.95 24.07 5.01
CA LYS A 232 11.39 23.70 5.00
C LYS A 232 11.83 23.22 6.38
N GLU A 233 11.45 23.92 7.44
CA GLU A 233 11.70 23.48 8.82
C GLU A 233 11.06 22.13 9.12
N CYS A 234 9.80 21.95 8.72
CA CYS A 234 9.11 20.66 8.83
C CYS A 234 9.85 19.54 8.07
N LEU A 235 10.37 19.85 6.88
CA LEU A 235 11.13 18.87 6.08
C LEU A 235 12.39 18.40 6.81
N GLU A 236 13.15 19.31 7.42
CA GLU A 236 14.36 18.92 8.17
C GLU A 236 13.99 18.10 9.41
N LYS A 237 13.00 18.50 10.18
CA LYS A 237 12.49 17.73 11.33
C LYS A 237 11.96 16.33 10.92
N ILE A 238 11.29 16.23 9.78
CA ILE A 238 10.84 14.94 9.23
C ILE A 238 12.05 14.06 8.83
N LYS A 239 13.11 14.62 8.25
CA LYS A 239 14.32 13.88 7.94
C LYS A 239 14.98 13.32 9.21
N GLU A 240 15.13 14.14 10.25
CA GLU A 240 15.66 13.72 11.54
C GLU A 240 14.83 12.60 12.18
N PHE A 241 13.51 12.72 12.10
CA PHE A 241 12.60 11.67 12.57
C PHE A 241 12.82 10.36 11.80
N LEU A 242 12.88 10.44 10.47
CA LEU A 242 13.03 9.25 9.62
C LEU A 242 14.39 8.57 9.78
N VAL A 243 15.45 9.33 10.09
CA VAL A 243 16.77 8.75 10.41
C VAL A 243 16.69 7.83 11.64
N LYS A 244 15.94 8.22 12.68
CA LYS A 244 15.69 7.37 13.86
C LYS A 244 14.94 6.08 13.52
N GLU A 245 14.09 6.14 12.47
CA GLU A 245 13.35 4.99 11.93
C GLU A 245 14.17 4.22 10.85
N LYS A 246 15.45 4.54 10.66
CA LYS A 246 16.33 3.96 9.62
C LYS A 246 15.75 4.13 8.19
N LEU A 247 15.04 5.22 7.95
CA LEU A 247 14.43 5.57 6.66
C LEU A 247 15.04 6.84 6.08
N VAL A 248 15.01 6.95 4.75
CA VAL A 248 15.52 8.13 4.02
C VAL A 248 14.47 8.59 3.01
N LEU A 249 14.27 9.91 2.90
CA LEU A 249 13.41 10.48 1.87
C LEU A 249 14.03 10.34 0.48
N ASN A 250 13.17 10.17 -0.51
CA ASN A 250 13.55 10.15 -1.91
C ASN A 250 14.03 11.55 -2.36
N CYS A 251 15.04 11.61 -3.23
CA CYS A 251 15.53 12.85 -3.84
C CYS A 251 14.46 13.67 -4.60
N LYS A 252 13.30 13.09 -4.87
CA LYS A 252 12.14 13.78 -5.48
C LYS A 252 11.30 14.56 -4.47
N THR A 253 11.61 14.48 -3.17
CA THR A 253 10.96 15.26 -2.12
C THR A 253 11.23 16.74 -2.36
N ARG A 254 10.14 17.53 -2.47
CA ARG A 254 10.27 18.98 -2.71
C ARG A 254 9.00 19.74 -2.36
N ILE A 255 9.17 21.04 -2.17
CA ILE A 255 8.07 21.98 -1.94
C ILE A 255 7.62 22.57 -3.27
N PHE A 256 6.31 22.56 -3.49
CA PHE A 256 5.64 23.16 -4.64
C PHE A 256 4.83 24.36 -4.21
N ASN A 257 4.67 25.34 -5.07
CA ASN A 257 3.64 26.36 -4.90
C ASN A 257 2.23 25.77 -5.21
N SER A 258 1.19 26.49 -4.87
CA SER A 258 -0.22 26.08 -5.09
C SER A 258 -0.54 25.69 -6.53
N ASN A 259 0.13 26.30 -7.50
CA ASN A 259 -0.04 26.05 -8.93
C ASN A 259 0.87 24.95 -9.49
N GLY A 260 1.77 24.42 -8.67
CA GLY A 260 2.71 23.38 -9.07
C GLY A 260 2.04 22.13 -9.62
N ASN A 261 2.70 21.46 -10.55
CA ASN A 261 2.21 20.20 -11.12
C ASN A 261 2.56 19.02 -10.20
N ILE A 262 1.74 18.82 -9.17
CA ILE A 262 1.87 17.71 -8.23
C ILE A 262 1.05 16.54 -8.73
N ILE A 263 1.68 15.38 -8.77
CA ILE A 263 1.01 14.11 -9.05
C ILE A 263 0.91 13.35 -7.73
N PHE A 264 -0.32 13.13 -7.26
CA PHE A 264 -0.61 12.31 -6.09
C PHE A 264 -1.54 11.16 -6.49
N LEU A 265 -1.21 9.96 -6.08
CA LEU A 265 -1.96 8.73 -6.41
C LEU A 265 -2.30 8.59 -7.90
N GLY A 266 -1.39 9.05 -8.76
CA GLY A 266 -1.51 8.98 -10.21
C GLY A 266 -2.38 10.05 -10.85
N ARG A 267 -2.88 11.04 -10.10
CA ARG A 267 -3.67 12.17 -10.58
C ARG A 267 -2.94 13.50 -10.43
N ASP A 268 -3.16 14.41 -11.37
CA ASP A 268 -2.74 15.81 -11.26
C ASP A 268 -3.77 16.66 -10.51
N ARG A 269 -3.47 17.96 -10.37
CA ARG A 269 -4.36 18.93 -9.70
C ARG A 269 -5.75 19.09 -10.35
N PHE A 270 -5.92 18.66 -11.59
CA PHE A 270 -7.18 18.70 -12.34
C PHE A 270 -7.89 17.33 -12.41
N GLY A 271 -7.43 16.34 -11.66
CA GLY A 271 -8.00 15.00 -11.66
C GLY A 271 -7.62 14.14 -12.87
N ARG A 272 -6.70 14.60 -13.74
CA ARG A 272 -6.29 13.87 -14.94
C ARG A 272 -5.24 12.80 -14.59
N TYR A 273 -5.28 11.66 -15.27
CA TYR A 273 -4.27 10.63 -15.11
C TYR A 273 -2.91 11.08 -15.66
N ALA A 274 -1.93 11.22 -14.77
CA ALA A 274 -0.58 11.66 -15.13
C ALA A 274 0.12 10.75 -16.16
N LYS A 275 -0.18 9.45 -16.10
CA LYS A 275 0.42 8.45 -17.01
C LYS A 275 -0.26 8.36 -18.36
N TYR A 276 -1.46 8.92 -18.55
CA TYR A 276 -2.24 8.73 -19.78
C TYR A 276 -1.52 9.18 -21.05
N ARG A 277 -0.92 10.38 -21.04
CA ARG A 277 -0.15 10.87 -22.19
C ARG A 277 1.04 9.97 -22.56
N ARG A 278 1.70 9.39 -21.55
CA ARG A 278 2.83 8.45 -21.76
C ARG A 278 2.35 7.14 -22.35
N VAL A 279 1.26 6.60 -21.83
CA VAL A 279 0.65 5.34 -22.33
C VAL A 279 0.17 5.52 -23.76
N ARG A 280 -0.52 6.63 -24.07
CA ARG A 280 -0.97 6.95 -25.43
C ARG A 280 0.20 7.05 -26.41
N ARG A 281 1.32 7.71 -26.03
CA ARG A 281 2.53 7.75 -26.85
C ARG A 281 3.13 6.37 -27.08
N LYS A 282 3.17 5.53 -26.02
CA LYS A 282 3.69 4.17 -26.11
C LYS A 282 2.84 3.30 -27.03
N LEU A 283 1.51 3.38 -26.93
CA LEU A 283 0.60 2.67 -27.83
C LEU A 283 0.78 3.12 -29.29
N LYS A 284 0.85 4.43 -29.56
CA LYS A 284 1.12 4.94 -30.91
C LYS A 284 2.44 4.40 -31.46
N LYS A 285 3.51 4.39 -30.62
CA LYS A 285 4.81 3.81 -31.03
C LYS A 285 4.71 2.31 -31.31
N SER A 286 3.99 1.56 -30.48
CA SER A 286 3.80 0.11 -30.71
C SER A 286 3.00 -0.16 -31.97
N MET A 287 1.95 0.62 -32.24
CA MET A 287 1.18 0.53 -33.49
C MET A 287 2.04 0.84 -34.74
N HIS A 288 2.84 1.90 -34.66
CA HIS A 288 3.78 2.24 -35.72
C HIS A 288 4.79 1.12 -36.02
N LEU A 289 5.40 0.57 -34.95
CA LEU A 289 6.34 -0.55 -35.05
C LEU A 289 5.71 -1.81 -35.65
N TYR A 290 4.44 -2.06 -35.35
CA TYR A 290 3.67 -3.14 -35.96
C TYR A 290 3.44 -2.92 -37.45
N ASN A 291 3.00 -1.70 -37.84
CA ASN A 291 2.75 -1.35 -39.24
C ASN A 291 4.00 -1.51 -40.10
N ILE A 292 5.18 -1.19 -39.56
CA ILE A 292 6.47 -1.40 -40.24
C ILE A 292 7.06 -2.80 -39.97
N ARG A 293 6.24 -3.76 -39.51
CA ARG A 293 6.58 -5.18 -39.27
C ARG A 293 7.75 -5.43 -38.29
N LYS A 294 8.12 -4.44 -37.45
CA LYS A 294 9.18 -4.59 -36.44
C LYS A 294 8.75 -5.31 -35.18
N ILE A 295 7.45 -5.38 -34.89
CA ILE A 295 6.89 -6.18 -33.78
C ILE A 295 5.67 -6.97 -34.25
N LYS A 296 5.42 -8.12 -33.59
CA LYS A 296 4.22 -8.94 -33.82
C LYS A 296 3.00 -8.35 -33.08
N LEU A 297 1.78 -8.71 -33.49
CA LEU A 297 0.52 -8.30 -32.87
C LEU A 297 0.51 -8.55 -31.34
N GLY A 298 1.10 -9.65 -30.87
CA GLY A 298 1.24 -9.93 -29.44
C GLY A 298 1.95 -8.84 -28.63
N GLY A 299 2.88 -8.10 -29.25
CA GLY A 299 3.55 -6.96 -28.59
C GLY A 299 2.61 -5.78 -28.31
N ILE A 300 1.69 -5.49 -29.26
CA ILE A 300 0.64 -4.48 -29.05
C ILE A 300 -0.33 -4.95 -27.97
N MET A 301 -0.82 -6.20 -28.08
CA MET A 301 -1.78 -6.77 -27.14
C MET A 301 -1.23 -6.79 -25.70
N ASN A 302 0.04 -7.10 -25.51
CA ASN A 302 0.69 -7.01 -24.21
C ASN A 302 0.74 -5.57 -23.68
N THR A 303 1.01 -4.59 -24.54
CA THR A 303 0.99 -3.18 -24.16
C THR A 303 -0.43 -2.74 -23.76
N ILE A 304 -1.46 -3.15 -24.48
CA ILE A 304 -2.86 -2.85 -24.17
C ILE A 304 -3.23 -3.48 -22.83
N ARG A 305 -2.99 -4.79 -22.62
CA ARG A 305 -3.28 -5.51 -21.37
C ARG A 305 -2.63 -4.87 -20.16
N ASN A 306 -1.37 -4.45 -20.26
CA ASN A 306 -0.63 -3.80 -19.16
C ASN A 306 -1.23 -2.46 -18.73
N TYR A 307 -1.98 -1.80 -19.63
CA TYR A 307 -2.56 -0.49 -19.36
C TYR A 307 -4.09 -0.45 -19.50
N GLU A 308 -4.74 -1.59 -19.67
CA GLU A 308 -6.17 -1.72 -19.90
C GLU A 308 -7.01 -0.95 -18.86
N SER A 309 -6.74 -1.16 -17.58
CA SER A 309 -7.45 -0.48 -16.50
C SER A 309 -7.33 1.06 -16.52
N LEU A 310 -6.21 1.57 -17.03
CA LEU A 310 -5.98 3.01 -17.16
C LEU A 310 -6.73 3.56 -18.38
N LEU A 311 -6.68 2.84 -19.50
CA LEU A 311 -7.36 3.21 -20.75
C LEU A 311 -8.87 3.21 -20.58
N GLN A 312 -9.43 2.18 -19.94
CA GLN A 312 -10.86 2.06 -19.62
C GLN A 312 -11.36 3.22 -18.76
N LYS A 313 -10.60 3.58 -17.72
CA LYS A 313 -10.95 4.68 -16.81
C LYS A 313 -10.97 6.05 -17.52
N GLU A 314 -10.10 6.29 -18.48
CA GLU A 314 -10.10 7.55 -19.26
C GLU A 314 -11.26 7.61 -20.26
N ILE A 315 -11.64 6.50 -20.86
CA ILE A 315 -12.82 6.42 -21.74
C ILE A 315 -14.07 6.78 -20.94
N ASN A 316 -14.24 6.19 -19.76
CA ASN A 316 -15.38 6.47 -18.89
C ASN A 316 -15.47 7.95 -18.49
N ILE A 317 -14.34 8.59 -18.13
CA ILE A 317 -14.32 10.02 -17.77
C ILE A 317 -14.69 10.92 -18.95
N LYS A 318 -14.26 10.58 -20.18
CA LYS A 318 -14.62 11.37 -21.36
C LYS A 318 -16.10 11.27 -21.70
N ASN A 319 -16.71 10.12 -21.48
CA ASN A 319 -18.14 9.93 -21.67
C ASN A 319 -18.98 10.74 -20.67
N TRP A 320 -18.52 10.87 -19.41
CA TRP A 320 -19.17 11.71 -18.38
C TRP A 320 -19.08 13.22 -18.65
N ARG A 321 -18.10 13.68 -19.41
CA ARG A 321 -17.95 15.11 -19.79
C ARG A 321 -18.72 15.50 -21.03
N LYS A 322 -19.36 14.55 -21.70
CA LYS A 322 -20.22 14.79 -22.88
C LYS A 322 -21.72 14.76 -22.54
N VAL A 323 -22.08 14.45 -21.29
CA VAL A 323 -23.40 14.57 -20.68
C VAL A 323 -23.37 15.76 -19.71
#